data_1a2c81784d7492dda06c72730a2b3ae1
#
_entry.id   1a2c81784d7492dda06c72730a2b3ae1
#
_cell.length_a   1.000
_cell.length_b   1.000
_cell.length_c   1.000
_cell.angle_alpha   90.00
_cell.angle_beta   90.00
_cell.angle_gamma   90.00
#
_symmetry.space_group_name_H-M   'P 1'
#
loop_
_entity.id
_entity.type
_entity.pdbx_description
1 polymer ?
#
loop_
_entity_poly.entity_id
_entity_poly.type
_entity_poly.pdbx_seq_one_letter_code
_entity_poly.pdbx_strand_id
1 'polypeptide(L)'
;MEKKNQKLTIIVGCLLLVISVSLAYFVGNILINGTGSRGNVTTARINGSVLSVEGILEFNDTNILPGHKSVSSIKVTATGEPVLIPYNLIWKGTNNLGTKLNYTVYKTTENINVSATCEEKRSSLNGYTVLSEECTITNLNNLGNIISSGSINTSTSETKVTIAPDEFITSSKSGEVVYYYVILEYPNLNEDQSSDMGGTFEGEVTVEESHASADINILGVYLEQSDGTYKQVDNVPNKESNYTLNESKSTCTNNAKPRWNREEWALEVGSLSQSGTECNIYFDGSKTITEIIPTLNAKTESPDFSQIATTDEGVYAVSDGMYGGTSYYWRGAATTNYLKFGGYCWRIIRINGDGTMRLIYDGTTCHNNGEVTTNSIAVANTAYNTNYNRSEYVGWTYTEGLQRPNSTTEGTPSNAKIKLEEWYNTNLKSQETKIADGKYCNDRNVQLGYTWASQPTSTFYYAGNKRLWTDYAPTLSCAALDTYSLKVGLITADEVEFAGGKNENNTSYYLYNGQNYWTMSPCYWFVDTSLSWTNVFLVNSNGHLYGSWDVSITLGMRPVINLNANINLSGNGTMSDPYEVI
;
A
#
# COMPACT_ATOMS: atom_id res chain seq x y z
N MET A 1 49.23 -39.57 -1.18
CA MET A 1 49.08 -38.33 -1.97
C MET A 1 47.63 -37.85 -2.08
N GLU A 2 46.65 -38.71 -2.06
CA GLU A 2 45.20 -38.33 -2.19
C GLU A 2 44.62 -37.52 -1.03
N LYS A 3 44.99 -37.82 0.22
CA LYS A 3 44.44 -37.08 1.38
C LYS A 3 44.93 -35.61 1.50
N LYS A 4 46.05 -35.28 0.85
CA LYS A 4 46.59 -33.91 0.86
C LYS A 4 45.90 -33.01 -0.18
N ASN A 5 45.47 -33.60 -1.28
CA ASN A 5 44.73 -32.88 -2.34
C ASN A 5 43.27 -32.61 -1.95
N GLN A 6 42.62 -33.53 -1.21
CA GLN A 6 41.26 -33.29 -0.71
C GLN A 6 41.20 -32.13 0.31
N LYS A 7 42.18 -31.99 1.22
CA LYS A 7 42.22 -30.83 2.16
C LYS A 7 42.48 -29.52 1.43
N LEU A 8 43.30 -29.52 0.38
CA LEU A 8 43.57 -28.32 -0.39
C LEU A 8 42.37 -27.91 -1.22
N THR A 9 41.61 -28.84 -1.77
CA THR A 9 40.38 -28.57 -2.51
C THR A 9 39.26 -28.04 -1.63
N ILE A 10 39.15 -28.54 -0.40
CA ILE A 10 38.19 -28.05 0.60
C ILE A 10 38.58 -26.64 1.06
N ILE A 11 39.86 -26.34 1.31
CA ILE A 11 40.34 -25.03 1.71
C ILE A 11 40.14 -24.00 0.57
N VAL A 12 40.41 -24.37 -0.68
CA VAL A 12 40.19 -23.49 -1.84
C VAL A 12 38.68 -23.31 -2.09
N GLY A 13 37.87 -24.36 -1.90
CA GLY A 13 36.41 -24.29 -1.99
C GLY A 13 35.79 -23.36 -0.90
N CYS A 14 36.26 -23.51 0.34
CA CYS A 14 35.83 -22.60 1.43
C CYS A 14 36.34 -21.17 1.24
N LEU A 15 37.54 -20.97 0.71
CA LEU A 15 38.06 -19.64 0.37
C LEU A 15 37.26 -19.00 -0.78
N LEU A 16 36.87 -19.76 -1.78
CA LEU A 16 36.02 -19.29 -2.88
C LEU A 16 34.58 -19.01 -2.43
N LEU A 17 34.03 -19.76 -1.48
CA LEU A 17 32.72 -19.50 -0.87
C LEU A 17 32.76 -18.26 0.03
N VAL A 18 33.81 -18.07 0.81
CA VAL A 18 34.02 -16.84 1.59
C VAL A 18 34.25 -15.63 0.70
N ILE A 19 34.93 -15.80 -0.45
CA ILE A 19 35.11 -14.75 -1.46
C ILE A 19 33.82 -14.45 -2.21
N SER A 20 32.94 -15.42 -2.45
CA SER A 20 31.66 -15.19 -3.14
C SER A 20 30.62 -14.48 -2.25
N VAL A 21 30.69 -14.65 -0.93
CA VAL A 21 29.85 -13.91 0.03
C VAL A 21 30.44 -12.53 0.34
N SER A 22 31.76 -12.35 0.23
CA SER A 22 32.43 -11.06 0.43
C SER A 22 32.62 -10.22 -0.85
N LEU A 23 32.39 -10.79 -2.05
CA LEU A 23 32.48 -10.07 -3.32
C LEU A 23 31.26 -9.19 -3.64
N ALA A 24 30.21 -9.27 -2.83
CA ALA A 24 29.13 -8.29 -2.86
C ALA A 24 29.54 -6.93 -2.23
N TYR A 25 30.73 -6.83 -1.65
CA TYR A 25 31.24 -5.65 -0.93
C TYR A 25 32.66 -5.25 -1.34
N PHE A 26 32.95 -5.12 -2.64
CA PHE A 26 34.21 -4.50 -3.03
C PHE A 26 34.01 -3.08 -3.55
N VAL A 27 34.52 -2.14 -2.77
CA VAL A 27 34.68 -0.72 -3.11
C VAL A 27 35.57 -0.59 -4.32
N GLY A 28 35.01 -0.22 -5.45
CA GLY A 28 35.78 0.21 -6.62
C GLY A 28 36.14 1.67 -6.48
N ASN A 29 37.41 2.00 -6.79
CA ASN A 29 37.85 3.40 -6.88
C ASN A 29 37.04 4.14 -7.95
N ILE A 30 36.46 5.27 -7.56
CA ILE A 30 35.68 6.13 -8.46
C ILE A 30 36.61 6.94 -9.34
N LEU A 31 36.34 6.90 -10.63
CA LEU A 31 36.81 7.92 -11.58
C LEU A 31 35.61 8.81 -11.93
N ILE A 32 35.49 9.96 -11.26
CA ILE A 32 34.54 10.99 -11.65
C ILE A 32 35.15 11.74 -12.84
N ASN A 33 34.62 11.49 -14.03
CA ASN A 33 34.90 12.32 -15.20
C ASN A 33 33.65 13.14 -15.50
N GLY A 34 33.44 14.22 -14.77
CA GLY A 34 32.40 15.21 -15.06
C GLY A 34 33.02 16.53 -15.47
N THR A 35 32.81 16.94 -16.70
CA THR A 35 32.90 18.35 -17.06
C THR A 35 31.49 18.88 -17.06
N GLY A 36 31.10 19.52 -15.95
CA GLY A 36 29.80 20.13 -15.81
C GLY A 36 29.59 21.26 -16.80
N SER A 37 28.52 21.21 -17.54
CA SER A 37 27.96 22.39 -18.18
C SER A 37 26.45 22.44 -17.81
N ARG A 38 25.93 23.65 -17.65
CA ARG A 38 24.53 23.90 -17.26
C ARG A 38 23.57 23.05 -18.09
N GLY A 39 22.73 22.25 -17.41
CA GLY A 39 21.73 21.37 -18.06
C GLY A 39 22.28 20.03 -18.56
N ASN A 40 23.48 19.62 -18.17
CA ASN A 40 24.09 18.39 -18.65
C ASN A 40 24.01 17.23 -17.69
N VAL A 41 24.07 16.03 -18.27
CA VAL A 41 24.13 14.75 -17.56
C VAL A 41 25.54 14.60 -16.95
N THR A 42 25.66 14.51 -15.65
CA THR A 42 26.86 14.09 -14.96
C THR A 42 26.88 12.57 -14.81
N THR A 43 28.03 11.93 -15.02
CA THR A 43 28.17 10.47 -14.93
C THR A 43 29.27 10.08 -13.95
N ALA A 44 28.97 9.06 -13.14
CA ALA A 44 29.96 8.39 -12.28
C ALA A 44 29.99 6.89 -12.61
N ARG A 45 31.17 6.26 -12.51
CA ARG A 45 31.30 4.81 -12.64
C ARG A 45 31.56 4.19 -11.27
N ILE A 46 30.70 3.25 -10.90
CA ILE A 46 30.74 2.54 -9.64
C ILE A 46 30.64 1.05 -9.93
N ASN A 47 31.61 0.26 -9.52
CA ASN A 47 31.63 -1.20 -9.70
C ASN A 47 31.33 -1.68 -11.15
N GLY A 48 31.82 -0.96 -12.16
CA GLY A 48 31.56 -1.30 -13.57
C GLY A 48 30.23 -0.82 -14.13
N SER A 49 29.35 -0.29 -13.29
CA SER A 49 28.09 0.34 -13.69
C SER A 49 28.23 1.85 -13.79
N VAL A 50 27.34 2.48 -14.57
CA VAL A 50 27.34 3.93 -14.81
C VAL A 50 26.10 4.53 -14.14
N LEU A 51 26.33 5.45 -13.22
CA LEU A 51 25.32 6.38 -12.72
C LEU A 51 25.36 7.67 -13.53
N SER A 52 24.21 8.07 -14.05
CA SER A 52 24.03 9.37 -14.69
C SER A 52 22.99 10.19 -13.95
N VAL A 53 23.26 11.46 -13.76
CA VAL A 53 22.35 12.43 -13.13
C VAL A 53 22.00 13.50 -14.14
N GLU A 54 20.74 13.78 -14.27
CA GLU A 54 20.17 14.83 -15.09
C GLU A 54 19.31 15.72 -14.21
N GLY A 55 19.66 17.00 -14.10
CA GLY A 55 18.93 17.98 -13.31
C GLY A 55 19.85 19.04 -12.70
N ILE A 56 19.25 20.15 -12.35
CA ILE A 56 19.89 21.29 -11.67
C ILE A 56 19.01 21.70 -10.48
N LEU A 57 19.61 22.38 -9.51
CA LEU A 57 18.90 23.00 -8.41
C LEU A 57 19.23 24.49 -8.40
N GLU A 58 18.30 25.29 -8.88
CA GLU A 58 18.38 26.74 -8.98
C GLU A 58 16.99 27.36 -8.86
N PHE A 59 16.92 28.68 -8.63
CA PHE A 59 15.68 29.41 -8.86
C PHE A 59 15.59 29.78 -10.35
N ASN A 60 14.47 29.39 -10.97
CA ASN A 60 14.23 29.68 -12.39
C ASN A 60 13.69 31.10 -12.62
N ASP A 61 13.19 31.74 -11.57
CA ASP A 61 12.60 33.08 -11.62
C ASP A 61 13.60 34.15 -11.24
N THR A 62 13.49 35.31 -11.87
CA THR A 62 14.23 36.51 -11.53
C THR A 62 13.35 37.41 -10.64
N ASN A 63 13.98 38.14 -9.70
CA ASN A 63 13.29 39.02 -8.75
C ASN A 63 12.35 38.27 -7.78
N ILE A 64 12.79 37.13 -7.27
CA ILE A 64 12.09 36.38 -6.25
C ILE A 64 11.97 37.18 -4.94
N LEU A 65 10.89 36.95 -4.19
CA LEU A 65 10.63 37.56 -2.89
C LEU A 65 10.71 36.52 -1.77
N PRO A 66 10.90 36.93 -0.51
CA PRO A 66 10.82 36.01 0.62
C PRO A 66 9.49 35.20 0.62
N GLY A 67 9.59 33.88 0.79
CA GLY A 67 8.48 32.94 0.66
C GLY A 67 8.44 32.22 -0.71
N HIS A 68 9.28 32.63 -1.66
CA HIS A 68 9.38 31.99 -2.96
C HIS A 68 9.78 30.53 -2.85
N LYS A 69 9.12 29.69 -3.67
CA LYS A 69 9.47 28.26 -3.81
C LYS A 69 9.64 27.91 -5.28
N SER A 70 10.66 27.13 -5.55
CA SER A 70 10.82 26.45 -6.84
C SER A 70 10.81 24.94 -6.62
N VAL A 71 10.53 24.18 -7.70
CA VAL A 71 10.63 22.72 -7.68
C VAL A 71 11.48 22.26 -8.84
N SER A 72 12.51 21.50 -8.54
CA SER A 72 13.44 20.92 -9.50
C SER A 72 13.26 19.41 -9.58
N SER A 73 13.25 18.87 -10.80
CA SER A 73 13.24 17.43 -11.06
C SER A 73 14.66 16.96 -11.37
N ILE A 74 15.12 15.98 -10.64
CA ILE A 74 16.43 15.37 -10.78
C ILE A 74 16.23 13.90 -11.10
N LYS A 75 16.79 13.46 -12.22
CA LYS A 75 16.70 12.07 -12.68
C LYS A 75 18.04 11.38 -12.50
N VAL A 76 18.03 10.27 -11.78
CA VAL A 76 19.20 9.39 -11.64
C VAL A 76 18.92 8.12 -12.43
N THR A 77 19.88 7.74 -13.29
CA THR A 77 19.79 6.50 -14.09
C THR A 77 21.01 5.64 -13.81
N ALA A 78 20.80 4.36 -13.52
CA ALA A 78 21.84 3.36 -13.31
C ALA A 78 21.84 2.32 -14.43
N THR A 79 22.94 2.22 -15.18
CA THR A 79 23.11 1.25 -16.28
C THR A 79 24.31 0.36 -16.03
N GLY A 80 24.21 -0.93 -16.39
CA GLY A 80 25.30 -1.89 -16.27
C GLY A 80 24.81 -3.27 -15.86
N GLU A 81 25.73 -4.10 -15.36
CA GLU A 81 25.36 -5.39 -14.76
C GLU A 81 24.56 -5.13 -13.47
N PRO A 82 23.61 -6.02 -13.11
CA PRO A 82 22.77 -5.83 -11.93
C PRO A 82 23.60 -5.80 -10.64
N VAL A 83 23.81 -4.60 -10.09
CA VAL A 83 24.46 -4.38 -8.79
C VAL A 83 23.76 -3.24 -8.06
N LEU A 84 23.67 -3.37 -6.75
CA LEU A 84 23.17 -2.31 -5.88
C LEU A 84 24.26 -1.24 -5.73
N ILE A 85 23.94 0.00 -6.07
CA ILE A 85 24.87 1.12 -6.07
C ILE A 85 24.44 2.09 -4.97
N PRO A 86 25.25 2.25 -3.90
CA PRO A 86 25.02 3.29 -2.90
C PRO A 86 25.57 4.64 -3.41
N TYR A 87 24.80 5.70 -3.21
CA TYR A 87 25.22 7.06 -3.61
C TYR A 87 24.59 8.13 -2.74
N ASN A 88 25.24 9.30 -2.75
CA ASN A 88 24.69 10.54 -2.21
C ASN A 88 24.30 11.46 -3.35
N LEU A 89 23.19 12.14 -3.24
CA LEU A 89 22.83 13.22 -4.14
C LEU A 89 23.42 14.52 -3.56
N ILE A 90 24.30 15.16 -4.30
CA ILE A 90 25.08 16.31 -3.86
C ILE A 90 24.67 17.53 -4.68
N TRP A 91 24.26 18.60 -4.00
CA TRP A 91 24.23 19.92 -4.60
C TRP A 91 25.61 20.59 -4.45
N LYS A 92 26.06 21.23 -5.51
CA LYS A 92 27.35 21.94 -5.59
C LYS A 92 27.12 23.30 -6.25
N GLY A 93 27.38 24.38 -5.54
CA GLY A 93 27.07 25.71 -6.05
C GLY A 93 27.36 26.84 -5.07
N THR A 94 26.77 28.00 -5.33
CA THR A 94 26.86 29.19 -4.49
C THR A 94 25.50 29.68 -4.03
N ASN A 95 25.46 30.21 -2.82
CA ASN A 95 24.30 30.92 -2.26
C ASN A 95 24.76 32.30 -1.80
N ASN A 96 24.69 33.30 -2.68
CA ASN A 96 25.09 34.69 -2.41
C ASN A 96 23.98 35.51 -1.78
N LEU A 97 22.85 34.89 -1.40
CA LEU A 97 21.83 35.54 -0.59
C LEU A 97 22.33 35.70 0.84
N GLY A 98 21.87 36.71 1.58
CA GLY A 98 22.13 36.85 3.02
C GLY A 98 21.40 35.77 3.84
N THR A 99 20.40 35.15 3.24
CA THR A 99 19.51 34.17 3.88
C THR A 99 19.87 32.73 3.46
N LYS A 100 19.79 31.82 4.41
CA LYS A 100 19.86 30.37 4.13
C LYS A 100 18.63 29.92 3.36
N LEU A 101 18.80 29.05 2.40
CA LEU A 101 17.70 28.43 1.68
C LEU A 101 17.33 27.10 2.30
N ASN A 102 16.04 26.78 2.35
CA ASN A 102 15.57 25.48 2.77
C ASN A 102 15.36 24.58 1.55
N TYR A 103 15.58 23.27 1.72
CA TYR A 103 15.23 22.28 0.72
C TYR A 103 14.45 21.12 1.34
N THR A 104 13.61 20.49 0.51
CA THR A 104 12.89 19.26 0.83
C THR A 104 12.96 18.34 -0.37
N VAL A 105 13.38 17.09 -0.16
CA VAL A 105 13.61 16.10 -1.22
C VAL A 105 12.58 14.97 -1.12
N TYR A 106 11.95 14.68 -2.24
CA TYR A 106 11.04 13.55 -2.45
C TYR A 106 11.67 12.57 -3.44
N LYS A 107 11.35 11.29 -3.32
CA LYS A 107 11.83 10.22 -4.21
C LYS A 107 10.67 9.42 -4.75
N THR A 108 10.69 9.12 -6.05
CA THR A 108 9.72 8.26 -6.73
C THR A 108 10.35 7.58 -7.95
N THR A 109 9.75 6.49 -8.42
CA THR A 109 10.10 5.85 -9.69
C THR A 109 9.32 6.42 -10.87
N GLU A 110 8.32 7.27 -10.63
CA GLU A 110 7.47 7.86 -11.65
C GLU A 110 7.92 9.28 -12.01
N ASN A 111 7.85 9.61 -13.29
CA ASN A 111 8.07 10.97 -13.76
C ASN A 111 6.78 11.79 -13.59
N ILE A 112 6.74 12.64 -12.57
CA ILE A 112 5.56 13.42 -12.19
C ILE A 112 5.76 14.87 -12.67
N ASN A 113 4.77 15.40 -13.37
CA ASN A 113 4.79 16.80 -13.76
C ASN A 113 4.43 17.69 -12.56
N VAL A 114 5.40 18.44 -12.06
CA VAL A 114 5.25 19.37 -10.94
C VAL A 114 5.65 20.77 -11.34
N SER A 115 5.02 21.76 -10.76
CA SER A 115 5.38 23.19 -10.95
C SER A 115 5.02 23.98 -9.70
N ALA A 116 5.75 25.05 -9.45
CA ALA A 116 5.43 26.03 -8.43
C ALA A 116 4.70 27.22 -9.09
N THR A 117 3.70 27.74 -8.42
CA THR A 117 3.02 28.99 -8.79
C THR A 117 2.98 29.89 -7.56
N CYS A 118 3.59 31.07 -7.67
CA CYS A 118 3.73 32.01 -6.56
C CYS A 118 2.89 33.27 -6.77
N GLU A 119 2.32 33.78 -5.71
CA GLU A 119 1.54 35.01 -5.69
C GLU A 119 2.18 36.03 -4.73
N GLU A 120 2.33 37.27 -5.18
CA GLU A 120 2.81 38.38 -4.31
C GLU A 120 1.84 38.60 -3.16
N LYS A 121 2.35 38.70 -1.96
CA LYS A 121 1.65 39.09 -0.74
C LYS A 121 2.22 40.37 -0.19
N ARG A 122 1.36 41.17 0.40
CA ARG A 122 1.72 42.44 1.05
C ARG A 122 1.34 42.38 2.53
N SER A 123 2.31 42.67 3.36
CA SER A 123 2.11 42.74 4.80
C SER A 123 2.73 44.03 5.35
N SER A 124 2.54 44.32 6.64
CA SER A 124 3.15 45.47 7.30
C SER A 124 4.13 45.00 8.36
N LEU A 125 5.36 45.51 8.28
CA LEU A 125 6.39 45.29 9.28
C LEU A 125 6.95 46.62 9.74
N ASN A 126 6.84 46.94 11.03
CA ASN A 126 7.32 48.20 11.63
C ASN A 126 6.84 49.47 10.93
N GLY A 127 5.60 49.43 10.37
CA GLY A 127 5.00 50.58 9.65
C GLY A 127 5.38 50.68 8.17
N TYR A 128 6.18 49.76 7.65
CA TYR A 128 6.54 49.66 6.24
C TYR A 128 5.77 48.51 5.55
N THR A 129 5.43 48.67 4.28
CA THR A 129 4.88 47.60 3.45
C THR A 129 6.03 46.69 3.02
N VAL A 130 5.96 45.42 3.39
CA VAL A 130 6.90 44.39 2.94
C VAL A 130 6.22 43.46 1.93
N LEU A 131 6.98 43.06 0.94
CA LEU A 131 6.54 42.14 -0.10
C LEU A 131 7.10 40.74 0.22
N SER A 132 6.25 39.75 0.00
CA SER A 132 6.63 38.32 0.08
C SER A 132 5.86 37.54 -0.98
N GLU A 133 6.13 36.25 -1.09
CA GLU A 133 5.40 35.33 -1.95
C GLU A 133 4.75 34.21 -1.14
N GLU A 134 3.62 33.74 -1.64
CA GLU A 134 3.00 32.49 -1.20
C GLU A 134 2.91 31.55 -2.39
N CYS A 135 3.56 30.40 -2.31
CA CYS A 135 3.69 29.48 -3.43
C CYS A 135 2.90 28.20 -3.20
N THR A 136 2.21 27.77 -4.26
CA THR A 136 1.53 26.46 -4.32
C THR A 136 2.29 25.55 -5.28
N ILE A 137 2.51 24.31 -4.87
CA ILE A 137 3.16 23.28 -5.70
C ILE A 137 2.11 22.29 -6.19
N THR A 138 2.01 22.15 -7.52
CA THR A 138 1.07 21.20 -8.14
C THR A 138 1.55 19.78 -7.90
N ASN A 139 0.60 18.83 -7.78
CA ASN A 139 0.87 17.39 -7.64
C ASN A 139 1.79 17.01 -6.47
N LEU A 140 1.96 17.88 -5.47
CA LEU A 140 2.81 17.62 -4.30
C LEU A 140 2.48 16.29 -3.61
N ASN A 141 1.21 15.97 -3.48
CA ASN A 141 0.73 14.73 -2.84
C ASN A 141 1.09 13.45 -3.61
N ASN A 142 1.51 13.57 -4.87
CA ASN A 142 1.90 12.43 -5.71
C ASN A 142 3.40 12.13 -5.61
N LEU A 143 4.19 12.98 -4.97
CA LEU A 143 5.64 12.82 -4.87
C LEU A 143 6.11 11.76 -3.85
N GLY A 144 5.18 11.17 -3.11
CA GLY A 144 5.51 10.18 -2.07
C GLY A 144 6.02 10.83 -0.78
N ASN A 145 6.90 10.13 -0.06
CA ASN A 145 7.42 10.58 1.22
C ASN A 145 8.62 11.50 1.06
N ILE A 146 8.77 12.42 2.03
CA ILE A 146 9.99 13.20 2.18
C ILE A 146 11.12 12.25 2.62
N ILE A 147 12.21 12.22 1.87
CA ILE A 147 13.39 11.39 2.19
C ILE A 147 14.50 12.21 2.86
N SER A 148 14.56 13.50 2.59
CA SER A 148 15.53 14.41 3.19
C SER A 148 14.99 15.84 3.22
N SER A 149 15.44 16.62 4.18
CA SER A 149 15.24 18.07 4.23
C SER A 149 16.38 18.73 4.97
N GLY A 150 16.68 19.99 4.65
CA GLY A 150 17.75 20.73 5.29
C GLY A 150 17.85 22.15 4.79
N SER A 151 19.02 22.76 5.00
CA SER A 151 19.30 24.13 4.56
C SER A 151 20.61 24.22 3.83
N ILE A 152 20.67 25.13 2.86
CA ILE A 152 21.89 25.52 2.16
C ILE A 152 22.35 26.85 2.75
N ASN A 153 23.50 26.82 3.40
CA ASN A 153 24.07 28.01 4.01
C ASN A 153 24.50 29.05 2.96
N THR A 154 24.56 30.29 3.38
CA THR A 154 25.11 31.38 2.56
C THR A 154 26.58 31.15 2.30
N SER A 155 27.02 31.33 1.05
CA SER A 155 28.43 31.24 0.65
C SER A 155 28.65 31.93 -0.68
N THR A 156 29.69 32.78 -0.76
CA THR A 156 30.15 33.41 -2.00
C THR A 156 31.12 32.53 -2.80
N SER A 157 31.61 31.46 -2.19
CA SER A 157 32.40 30.41 -2.84
C SER A 157 31.60 29.15 -3.02
N GLU A 158 31.95 28.35 -4.02
CA GLU A 158 31.32 27.07 -4.26
C GLU A 158 31.37 26.18 -3.01
N THR A 159 30.21 25.63 -2.62
CA THR A 159 30.07 24.71 -1.51
C THR A 159 29.33 23.44 -1.96
N LYS A 160 29.54 22.36 -1.23
CA LYS A 160 28.82 21.09 -1.42
C LYS A 160 27.87 20.87 -0.26
N VAL A 161 26.64 20.43 -0.59
CA VAL A 161 25.63 20.01 0.37
C VAL A 161 25.07 18.66 -0.06
N THR A 162 25.10 17.67 0.82
CA THR A 162 24.42 16.40 0.60
C THR A 162 22.92 16.61 0.79
N ILE A 163 22.18 16.60 -0.31
CA ILE A 163 20.72 16.85 -0.30
C ILE A 163 19.89 15.57 -0.18
N ALA A 164 20.46 14.41 -0.59
CA ALA A 164 19.89 13.10 -0.28
C ALA A 164 21.04 12.13 0.04
N PRO A 165 21.27 11.83 1.33
CA PRO A 165 22.32 10.92 1.76
C PRO A 165 21.88 9.46 1.60
N ASP A 166 22.87 8.58 1.42
CA ASP A 166 22.75 7.12 1.52
C ASP A 166 21.59 6.51 0.69
N GLU A 167 21.45 7.00 -0.54
CA GLU A 167 20.50 6.50 -1.49
C GLU A 167 21.03 5.24 -2.22
N PHE A 168 20.12 4.41 -2.70
CA PHE A 168 20.45 3.18 -3.42
C PHE A 168 19.67 3.09 -4.73
N ILE A 169 20.34 2.54 -5.75
CA ILE A 169 19.73 2.16 -7.02
C ILE A 169 20.35 0.86 -7.52
N THR A 170 19.55 -0.07 -7.98
CA THR A 170 20.05 -1.29 -8.64
C THR A 170 20.28 -0.97 -10.12
N SER A 171 21.49 -1.21 -10.63
CA SER A 171 21.73 -1.03 -12.06
C SER A 171 21.09 -2.16 -12.88
N SER A 172 20.72 -1.86 -14.12
CA SER A 172 20.27 -2.84 -15.10
C SER A 172 20.79 -2.53 -16.49
N LYS A 173 20.81 -3.52 -17.39
CA LYS A 173 21.24 -3.30 -18.78
C LYS A 173 20.31 -2.35 -19.54
N SER A 174 19.04 -2.29 -19.16
CA SER A 174 18.06 -1.37 -19.74
C SER A 174 18.10 0.03 -19.11
N GLY A 175 18.76 0.18 -17.97
CA GLY A 175 18.81 1.39 -17.17
C GLY A 175 17.64 1.47 -16.18
N GLU A 176 17.96 1.44 -14.88
CA GLU A 176 16.99 1.75 -13.83
C GLU A 176 16.95 3.26 -13.60
N VAL A 177 15.77 3.80 -13.33
CA VAL A 177 15.53 5.23 -13.20
C VAL A 177 14.83 5.55 -11.89
N VAL A 178 15.35 6.56 -11.19
CA VAL A 178 14.73 7.15 -10.00
C VAL A 178 14.64 8.65 -10.20
N TYR A 179 13.52 9.24 -9.82
CA TYR A 179 13.30 10.69 -9.85
C TYR A 179 13.32 11.24 -8.43
N TYR A 180 14.05 12.36 -8.29
CA TYR A 180 14.04 13.19 -7.09
C TYR A 180 13.38 14.52 -7.43
N TYR A 181 12.48 14.96 -6.57
CA TYR A 181 11.87 16.28 -6.67
C TYR A 181 12.35 17.09 -5.47
N VAL A 182 13.06 18.15 -5.75
CA VAL A 182 13.61 19.03 -4.72
C VAL A 182 12.83 20.34 -4.73
N ILE A 183 12.14 20.59 -3.62
CA ILE A 183 11.53 21.90 -3.37
C ILE A 183 12.58 22.75 -2.69
N LEU A 184 12.95 23.86 -3.33
CA LEU A 184 13.83 24.88 -2.80
C LEU A 184 12.99 26.07 -2.36
N GLU A 185 13.19 26.55 -1.14
CA GLU A 185 12.46 27.65 -0.55
C GLU A 185 13.40 28.76 -0.11
N TYR A 186 13.11 30.00 -0.55
CA TYR A 186 13.66 31.21 0.03
C TYR A 186 12.74 31.63 1.18
N PRO A 187 13.09 31.33 2.46
CA PRO A 187 12.15 31.48 3.56
C PRO A 187 11.82 32.96 3.83
N ASN A 188 10.56 33.24 4.12
CA ASN A 188 10.14 34.51 4.67
C ASN A 188 10.40 34.52 6.20
N LEU A 189 11.38 35.28 6.64
CA LEU A 189 11.78 35.36 8.05
C LEU A 189 10.92 36.35 8.86
N ASN A 190 10.00 37.07 8.20
CA ASN A 190 9.22 38.15 8.79
C ASN A 190 10.10 39.25 9.40
N GLU A 191 11.23 39.52 8.79
CA GLU A 191 12.19 40.55 9.13
C GLU A 191 12.71 41.25 7.85
N ASP A 192 13.57 42.27 8.00
CA ASP A 192 14.15 42.98 6.86
C ASP A 192 15.20 42.07 6.17
N GLN A 193 14.84 41.57 5.00
CA GLN A 193 15.71 40.75 4.12
C GLN A 193 16.26 41.56 2.93
N SER A 194 16.28 42.88 2.99
CA SER A 194 16.74 43.76 1.92
C SER A 194 18.23 43.55 1.59
N SER A 195 19.00 43.00 2.52
CA SER A 195 20.42 42.62 2.28
C SER A 195 20.59 41.54 1.18
N ASP A 196 19.51 40.81 0.84
CA ASP A 196 19.54 39.77 -0.17
C ASP A 196 19.33 40.32 -1.60
N MET A 197 19.02 41.62 -1.70
CA MET A 197 18.84 42.28 -3.01
C MET A 197 20.07 42.16 -3.90
N GLY A 198 19.85 41.59 -5.10
CA GLY A 198 20.93 41.36 -6.07
C GLY A 198 21.78 40.11 -5.78
N GLY A 199 21.43 39.35 -4.73
CA GLY A 199 22.01 38.05 -4.47
C GLY A 199 21.59 37.02 -5.52
N THR A 200 22.40 35.96 -5.66
CA THR A 200 22.14 34.87 -6.60
C THR A 200 22.27 33.52 -5.90
N PHE A 201 21.51 32.56 -6.38
CA PHE A 201 21.63 31.15 -6.01
C PHE A 201 21.73 30.32 -7.28
N GLU A 202 22.79 29.56 -7.42
CA GLU A 202 22.96 28.66 -8.55
C GLU A 202 23.80 27.44 -8.17
N GLY A 203 23.54 26.32 -8.81
CA GLY A 203 24.32 25.10 -8.60
C GLY A 203 23.86 23.95 -9.47
N GLU A 204 24.71 22.94 -9.50
CA GLU A 204 24.43 21.67 -10.16
C GLU A 204 24.19 20.57 -9.13
N VAL A 205 23.48 19.51 -9.54
CA VAL A 205 23.32 18.30 -8.74
C VAL A 205 24.17 17.20 -9.36
N THR A 206 24.94 16.54 -8.51
CA THR A 206 25.78 15.41 -8.87
C THR A 206 25.51 14.22 -7.96
N VAL A 207 26.01 13.04 -8.33
CA VAL A 207 26.09 11.89 -7.43
C VAL A 207 27.55 11.67 -7.03
N GLU A 208 27.72 11.39 -5.75
CA GLU A 208 29.00 10.88 -5.23
C GLU A 208 28.72 9.49 -4.61
N GLU A 209 29.70 8.60 -4.67
CA GLU A 209 29.59 7.33 -3.97
C GLU A 209 29.30 7.60 -2.50
N SER A 210 28.28 6.95 -1.98
CA SER A 210 28.15 6.87 -0.53
C SER A 210 29.22 5.91 -0.04
N HIS A 211 30.14 6.39 0.80
CA HIS A 211 31.11 5.54 1.50
C HIS A 211 30.44 4.72 2.60
N ALA A 212 29.18 4.43 2.44
CA ALA A 212 28.44 3.40 3.15
C ALA A 212 28.97 1.99 2.83
N SER A 213 30.18 1.85 2.36
CA SER A 213 30.97 0.62 2.47
C SER A 213 31.35 0.47 3.94
N ALA A 214 30.36 0.43 4.75
CA ALA A 214 30.56 0.18 6.13
C ALA A 214 30.90 -1.28 6.27
N ASP A 215 31.86 -1.52 7.12
CA ASP A 215 32.00 -2.79 7.79
C ASP A 215 30.70 -3.10 8.55
N ILE A 216 29.72 -3.69 7.83
CA ILE A 216 28.53 -4.24 8.47
C ILE A 216 28.95 -5.57 9.05
N ASN A 217 28.92 -5.64 10.37
CA ASN A 217 29.14 -6.88 11.08
C ASN A 217 27.79 -7.51 11.42
N ILE A 218 27.46 -8.62 10.78
CA ILE A 218 26.30 -9.42 11.16
C ILE A 218 26.67 -10.21 12.42
N LEU A 219 26.21 -9.75 13.58
CA LEU A 219 26.45 -10.39 14.88
C LEU A 219 25.72 -11.73 15.00
N GLY A 220 24.54 -11.84 14.39
CA GLY A 220 23.77 -13.06 14.37
C GLY A 220 22.65 -13.03 13.35
N VAL A 221 22.39 -14.19 12.78
CA VAL A 221 21.20 -14.49 11.96
C VAL A 221 20.34 -15.43 12.80
N TYR A 222 19.06 -15.10 12.95
CA TYR A 222 18.13 -15.83 13.80
C TYR A 222 16.93 -16.29 12.98
N LEU A 223 16.61 -17.59 13.04
CA LEU A 223 15.45 -18.18 12.37
C LEU A 223 14.36 -18.51 13.40
N GLU A 224 13.14 -18.11 13.12
CA GLU A 224 11.97 -18.52 13.90
C GLU A 224 11.80 -20.04 13.85
N GLN A 225 11.56 -20.65 14.99
CA GLN A 225 11.28 -22.08 15.16
C GLN A 225 9.76 -22.28 15.20
N SER A 226 9.30 -23.52 15.06
CA SER A 226 7.88 -23.87 15.10
C SER A 226 7.16 -23.49 16.41
N ASP A 227 7.90 -23.26 17.48
CA ASP A 227 7.38 -22.79 18.78
C ASP A 227 7.39 -21.27 18.94
N GLY A 228 7.75 -20.52 17.88
CA GLY A 228 7.83 -19.05 17.88
C GLY A 228 9.11 -18.50 18.53
N THR A 229 10.03 -19.36 18.99
CA THR A 229 11.35 -18.92 19.48
C THR A 229 12.31 -18.71 18.30
N TYR A 230 13.38 -17.96 18.53
CA TYR A 230 14.40 -17.70 17.50
C TYR A 230 15.70 -18.42 17.87
N LYS A 231 16.23 -19.16 16.91
CA LYS A 231 17.51 -19.85 17.05
C LYS A 231 18.54 -19.20 16.15
N GLN A 232 19.71 -18.89 16.69
CA GLN A 232 20.83 -18.39 15.92
C GLN A 232 21.35 -19.47 14.97
N VAL A 233 21.66 -19.06 13.73
CA VAL A 233 22.23 -19.90 12.66
C VAL A 233 23.44 -19.20 12.06
N ASP A 234 24.26 -19.98 11.34
CA ASP A 234 25.51 -19.47 10.77
C ASP A 234 25.32 -18.75 9.42
N ASN A 235 24.19 -18.96 8.75
CA ASN A 235 23.94 -18.45 7.41
C ASN A 235 22.52 -17.86 7.27
N VAL A 236 22.38 -16.90 6.38
CA VAL A 236 21.08 -16.41 5.91
C VAL A 236 20.32 -17.57 5.25
N PRO A 237 18.99 -17.69 5.48
CA PRO A 237 18.20 -18.77 4.87
C PRO A 237 18.26 -18.69 3.33
N ASN A 238 18.21 -19.83 2.66
CA ASN A 238 18.18 -19.88 1.20
C ASN A 238 16.79 -19.50 0.63
N LYS A 239 16.73 -19.20 -0.66
CA LYS A 239 15.49 -18.72 -1.33
C LYS A 239 14.33 -19.73 -1.25
N GLU A 240 14.63 -21.03 -1.19
CA GLU A 240 13.64 -22.11 -1.12
C GLU A 240 13.18 -22.41 0.32
N SER A 241 13.78 -21.80 1.32
CA SER A 241 13.54 -22.15 2.73
C SER A 241 12.30 -21.51 3.36
N ASN A 242 11.51 -20.75 2.60
CA ASN A 242 10.28 -20.10 3.06
C ASN A 242 10.43 -19.16 4.29
N TYR A 243 11.60 -18.59 4.47
CA TYR A 243 11.83 -17.56 5.50
C TYR A 243 11.74 -16.16 4.92
N THR A 244 11.37 -15.20 5.76
CA THR A 244 11.28 -13.77 5.42
C THR A 244 11.94 -12.95 6.50
N LEU A 245 12.62 -11.86 6.12
CA LEU A 245 13.18 -10.92 7.08
C LEU A 245 12.06 -10.33 7.95
N ASN A 246 12.23 -10.42 9.28
CA ASN A 246 11.44 -9.64 10.21
C ASN A 246 12.10 -8.28 10.39
N GLU A 247 11.67 -7.28 9.63
CA GLU A 247 12.22 -5.92 9.65
C GLU A 247 12.01 -5.24 11.01
N SER A 248 10.90 -5.54 11.69
CA SER A 248 10.56 -4.94 12.98
C SER A 248 11.44 -5.46 14.13
N LYS A 249 11.87 -6.72 14.07
CA LYS A 249 12.70 -7.38 15.07
C LYS A 249 14.18 -7.26 14.78
N SER A 250 14.54 -7.14 13.49
CA SER A 250 15.91 -6.96 13.08
C SER A 250 16.41 -5.58 13.48
N THR A 251 17.57 -5.54 14.11
CA THR A 251 18.14 -4.31 14.65
C THR A 251 19.57 -4.14 14.18
N CYS A 252 19.92 -2.90 13.86
CA CYS A 252 21.28 -2.49 13.59
C CYS A 252 21.65 -1.33 14.50
N THR A 253 22.94 -1.21 14.84
CA THR A 253 23.49 0.00 15.47
C THR A 253 23.45 1.16 14.47
N ASN A 254 23.75 2.39 14.95
CA ASN A 254 23.83 3.61 14.13
C ASN A 254 22.55 3.97 13.37
N ASN A 255 21.38 3.55 13.88
CA ASN A 255 20.07 3.73 13.25
C ASN A 255 19.92 3.12 11.84
N ALA A 256 20.84 2.24 11.46
CA ALA A 256 20.73 1.54 10.19
C ALA A 256 19.50 0.62 10.20
N LYS A 257 18.83 0.52 9.04
CA LYS A 257 17.61 -0.28 8.90
C LYS A 257 17.85 -1.40 7.89
N PRO A 258 17.76 -2.66 8.31
CA PRO A 258 17.81 -3.78 7.40
C PRO A 258 16.51 -3.88 6.61
N ARG A 259 16.62 -4.19 5.32
CA ARG A 259 15.53 -4.51 4.41
C ARG A 259 15.86 -5.79 3.65
N TRP A 260 14.85 -6.46 3.14
CA TRP A 260 15.02 -7.69 2.39
C TRP A 260 14.57 -7.52 0.94
N ASN A 261 15.53 -7.64 0.02
CA ASN A 261 15.22 -7.73 -1.41
C ASN A 261 14.97 -9.20 -1.77
N ARG A 262 13.71 -9.56 -1.95
CA ARG A 262 13.30 -10.95 -2.26
C ARG A 262 13.67 -11.39 -3.67
N GLU A 263 13.71 -10.47 -4.63
CA GLU A 263 14.04 -10.79 -6.01
C GLU A 263 15.51 -11.21 -6.12
N GLU A 264 16.38 -10.41 -5.53
CA GLU A 264 17.83 -10.64 -5.49
C GLU A 264 18.24 -11.60 -4.36
N TRP A 265 17.35 -11.92 -3.45
CA TRP A 265 17.60 -12.66 -2.21
C TRP A 265 18.76 -12.08 -1.41
N ALA A 266 18.71 -10.77 -1.20
CA ALA A 266 19.76 -9.97 -0.60
C ALA A 266 19.27 -9.16 0.61
N LEU A 267 20.13 -9.06 1.63
CA LEU A 267 19.94 -8.14 2.74
C LEU A 267 20.46 -6.75 2.33
N GLU A 268 19.58 -5.78 2.34
CA GLU A 268 19.91 -4.36 2.16
C GLU A 268 19.93 -3.69 3.53
N VAL A 269 20.96 -2.89 3.80
CA VAL A 269 21.05 -2.11 5.04
C VAL A 269 21.18 -0.65 4.67
N GLY A 270 20.12 0.12 4.92
CA GLY A 270 20.07 1.55 4.62
C GLY A 270 20.53 2.43 5.80
N SER A 271 20.80 3.70 5.48
CA SER A 271 21.22 4.75 6.47
C SER A 271 22.54 4.45 7.17
N LEU A 272 23.51 3.91 6.44
CA LEU A 272 24.84 3.65 6.96
C LEU A 272 25.64 4.96 7.05
N SER A 273 25.54 5.65 8.17
CA SER A 273 26.23 6.93 8.42
C SER A 273 27.62 6.77 9.05
N GLN A 274 27.98 5.57 9.53
CA GLN A 274 29.23 5.32 10.25
C GLN A 274 29.77 3.91 9.96
N SER A 275 31.10 3.77 9.96
CA SER A 275 31.78 2.46 9.96
C SER A 275 31.50 1.69 11.27
N GLY A 276 31.45 0.36 11.19
CA GLY A 276 31.24 -0.51 12.36
C GLY A 276 29.76 -0.69 12.75
N THR A 277 28.86 -0.65 11.77
CA THR A 277 27.46 -1.00 11.99
C THR A 277 27.33 -2.50 12.30
N GLU A 278 26.71 -2.83 13.42
CA GLU A 278 26.47 -4.21 13.88
C GLU A 278 25.00 -4.53 13.80
N CYS A 279 24.63 -5.65 13.16
CA CYS A 279 23.24 -6.05 12.97
C CYS A 279 22.94 -7.43 13.55
N ASN A 280 21.77 -7.55 14.16
CA ASN A 280 21.12 -8.81 14.47
C ASN A 280 19.92 -8.95 13.52
N ILE A 281 19.91 -10.00 12.72
CA ILE A 281 18.97 -10.21 11.63
C ILE A 281 18.05 -11.38 11.97
N TYR A 282 16.76 -11.13 11.99
CA TYR A 282 15.72 -12.11 12.33
C TYR A 282 14.92 -12.46 11.08
N PHE A 283 14.68 -13.75 10.90
CA PHE A 283 13.84 -14.28 9.83
C PHE A 283 12.68 -15.06 10.42
N ASP A 284 11.47 -14.70 10.03
CA ASP A 284 10.26 -15.43 10.36
C ASP A 284 10.04 -16.57 9.36
N GLY A 285 9.63 -17.72 9.85
CA GLY A 285 9.15 -18.80 9.01
C GLY A 285 7.83 -18.37 8.35
N SER A 286 7.68 -18.64 7.05
CA SER A 286 6.38 -18.48 6.41
C SER A 286 5.39 -19.48 6.99
N LYS A 287 4.16 -19.03 7.18
CA LYS A 287 3.05 -19.85 7.67
C LYS A 287 2.00 -19.97 6.58
N THR A 288 1.49 -21.15 6.37
CA THR A 288 0.28 -21.32 5.56
C THR A 288 -0.92 -20.68 6.28
N ILE A 289 -1.97 -20.37 5.54
CA ILE A 289 -3.19 -19.84 6.15
C ILE A 289 -3.71 -20.78 7.27
N THR A 290 -3.60 -22.08 7.09
CA THR A 290 -4.01 -23.09 8.08
C THR A 290 -3.17 -23.07 9.35
N GLU A 291 -1.88 -22.77 9.24
CA GLU A 291 -0.96 -22.67 10.39
C GLU A 291 -1.15 -21.37 11.18
N ILE A 292 -1.76 -20.35 10.57
CA ILE A 292 -2.11 -19.11 11.27
C ILE A 292 -3.32 -19.31 12.19
N ILE A 293 -4.29 -20.16 11.80
CA ILE A 293 -5.55 -20.36 12.55
C ILE A 293 -5.34 -20.58 14.06
N PRO A 294 -4.46 -21.48 14.51
CA PRO A 294 -4.23 -21.69 15.94
C PRO A 294 -3.70 -20.46 16.68
N THR A 295 -3.03 -19.54 15.96
CA THR A 295 -2.45 -18.33 16.57
C THR A 295 -3.47 -17.20 16.74
N LEU A 296 -4.65 -17.30 16.11
CA LEU A 296 -5.67 -16.25 16.16
C LEU A 296 -6.38 -16.13 17.50
N ASN A 297 -6.27 -17.13 18.37
CA ASN A 297 -6.98 -17.18 19.66
C ASN A 297 -8.49 -16.91 19.49
N ALA A 298 -9.09 -17.55 18.48
CA ALA A 298 -10.47 -17.27 18.08
C ALA A 298 -11.48 -17.62 19.19
N LYS A 299 -12.40 -16.70 19.45
CA LYS A 299 -13.52 -16.88 20.37
C LYS A 299 -14.58 -17.78 19.75
N THR A 300 -15.13 -18.70 20.53
CA THR A 300 -16.20 -19.63 20.09
C THR A 300 -17.60 -19.15 20.48
N GLU A 301 -17.69 -18.19 21.39
CA GLU A 301 -18.97 -17.56 21.78
C GLU A 301 -19.33 -16.50 20.77
N SER A 302 -20.60 -16.47 20.34
CA SER A 302 -21.09 -15.44 19.42
C SER A 302 -21.08 -14.07 20.11
N PRO A 303 -20.63 -13.02 19.40
CA PRO A 303 -20.77 -11.65 19.91
C PRO A 303 -22.25 -11.24 19.93
N ASP A 304 -22.54 -10.15 20.62
CA ASP A 304 -23.86 -9.51 20.54
C ASP A 304 -23.99 -8.70 19.24
N PHE A 305 -24.64 -9.28 18.23
CA PHE A 305 -24.90 -8.61 16.96
C PHE A 305 -25.95 -7.50 17.04
N SER A 306 -26.64 -7.33 18.19
CA SER A 306 -27.48 -6.16 18.42
C SER A 306 -26.68 -4.88 18.69
N GLN A 307 -25.37 -4.98 18.86
CA GLN A 307 -24.44 -3.87 19.13
C GLN A 307 -23.42 -3.70 18.00
N ILE A 308 -23.04 -2.44 17.73
CA ILE A 308 -21.88 -2.13 16.87
C ILE A 308 -20.57 -2.49 17.60
N ALA A 309 -19.55 -2.89 16.85
CA ALA A 309 -18.22 -3.16 17.41
C ALA A 309 -17.29 -1.95 17.16
N THR A 310 -16.97 -1.21 18.21
CA THR A 310 -16.16 0.03 18.14
C THR A 310 -14.72 -0.15 18.60
N THR A 311 -14.40 -1.29 19.23
CA THR A 311 -13.05 -1.66 19.68
C THR A 311 -12.56 -2.89 18.94
N ASP A 312 -11.28 -3.24 19.05
CA ASP A 312 -10.77 -4.51 18.56
C ASP A 312 -11.32 -5.66 19.42
N GLU A 313 -12.30 -6.37 18.86
CA GLU A 313 -12.90 -7.53 19.53
C GLU A 313 -12.15 -8.84 19.20
N GLY A 314 -11.13 -8.79 18.31
CA GLY A 314 -10.35 -9.95 17.91
C GLY A 314 -11.05 -10.81 16.86
N VAL A 315 -10.78 -12.12 16.92
CA VAL A 315 -11.27 -13.11 15.97
C VAL A 315 -12.33 -13.99 16.61
N TYR A 316 -13.35 -14.33 15.83
CA TYR A 316 -14.43 -15.24 16.24
C TYR A 316 -14.53 -16.43 15.29
N ALA A 317 -14.86 -17.58 15.82
CA ALA A 317 -15.13 -18.80 15.08
C ALA A 317 -16.64 -18.97 14.87
N VAL A 318 -17.05 -19.31 13.65
CA VAL A 318 -18.47 -19.55 13.30
C VAL A 318 -18.58 -20.72 12.32
N SER A 319 -19.68 -21.47 12.40
CA SER A 319 -19.99 -22.52 11.41
C SER A 319 -20.20 -21.91 10.02
N ASP A 320 -19.57 -22.48 9.01
CA ASP A 320 -19.65 -21.99 7.63
C ASP A 320 -20.58 -22.87 6.79
N GLY A 321 -21.76 -22.35 6.50
CA GLY A 321 -22.76 -23.06 5.70
C GLY A 321 -22.45 -23.15 4.21
N MET A 322 -21.59 -22.25 3.68
CA MET A 322 -21.19 -22.26 2.27
C MET A 322 -19.97 -23.14 2.00
N TYR A 323 -18.93 -23.02 2.83
CA TYR A 323 -17.67 -23.75 2.63
C TYR A 323 -17.61 -25.05 3.45
N GLY A 324 -18.49 -25.19 4.44
CA GLY A 324 -18.40 -26.25 5.46
C GLY A 324 -17.31 -25.93 6.50
N GLY A 325 -17.29 -26.69 7.58
CA GLY A 325 -16.31 -26.48 8.66
C GLY A 325 -16.52 -25.19 9.45
N THR A 326 -15.43 -24.60 9.89
CA THR A 326 -15.41 -23.39 10.73
C THR A 326 -14.70 -22.25 10.01
N SER A 327 -15.36 -21.09 9.91
CA SER A 327 -14.75 -19.83 9.47
C SER A 327 -14.30 -18.99 10.67
N TYR A 328 -13.22 -18.22 10.46
CA TYR A 328 -12.63 -17.34 11.47
C TYR A 328 -12.67 -15.91 10.95
N TYR A 329 -13.45 -15.03 11.58
CA TYR A 329 -13.66 -13.66 11.12
C TYR A 329 -13.20 -12.62 12.15
N TRP A 330 -12.67 -11.50 11.66
CA TRP A 330 -12.27 -10.35 12.47
C TRP A 330 -13.44 -9.43 12.74
N ARG A 331 -13.49 -8.85 13.98
CA ARG A 331 -14.59 -7.97 14.39
C ARG A 331 -14.07 -6.69 15.05
N GLY A 332 -14.75 -5.57 14.73
CA GLY A 332 -14.50 -4.25 15.32
C GLY A 332 -13.31 -3.52 14.71
N ALA A 333 -12.59 -2.78 15.52
CA ALA A 333 -11.40 -2.02 15.14
C ALA A 333 -10.16 -2.93 15.04
N ALA A 334 -10.27 -4.01 14.27
CA ALA A 334 -9.22 -5.03 14.15
C ALA A 334 -7.88 -4.43 13.72
N THR A 335 -6.80 -4.83 14.42
CA THR A 335 -5.45 -4.32 14.22
C THR A 335 -4.49 -5.35 13.60
N THR A 336 -4.94 -6.60 13.43
CA THR A 336 -4.11 -7.73 12.97
C THR A 336 -4.65 -8.40 11.70
N ASN A 337 -5.40 -7.67 10.87
CA ASN A 337 -6.00 -8.19 9.65
C ASN A 337 -5.54 -7.49 8.38
N TYR A 338 -4.34 -6.94 8.37
CA TYR A 338 -3.74 -6.33 7.19
C TYR A 338 -2.96 -7.36 6.38
N LEU A 339 -3.07 -7.27 5.04
CA LEU A 339 -2.37 -8.15 4.10
C LEU A 339 -1.99 -7.37 2.85
N LYS A 340 -0.79 -7.62 2.31
CA LYS A 340 -0.34 -7.10 1.01
C LYS A 340 -0.35 -8.21 -0.03
N PHE A 341 -0.97 -7.95 -1.17
CA PHE A 341 -1.02 -8.87 -2.30
C PHE A 341 -1.30 -8.14 -3.60
N GLY A 342 -0.59 -8.51 -4.67
CA GLY A 342 -0.79 -7.97 -6.01
C GLY A 342 -0.55 -6.46 -6.14
N GLY A 343 0.33 -5.88 -5.31
CA GLY A 343 0.62 -4.45 -5.27
C GLY A 343 -0.40 -3.63 -4.46
N TYR A 344 -1.32 -4.28 -3.74
CA TYR A 344 -2.38 -3.62 -2.98
C TYR A 344 -2.37 -4.03 -1.51
N CYS A 345 -2.91 -3.16 -0.66
CA CYS A 345 -3.29 -3.48 0.70
C CYS A 345 -4.72 -4.05 0.74
N TRP A 346 -4.91 -5.02 1.59
CA TRP A 346 -6.17 -5.72 1.83
C TRP A 346 -6.45 -5.81 3.32
N ARG A 347 -7.75 -5.92 3.67
CA ARG A 347 -8.15 -6.32 5.02
C ARG A 347 -8.71 -7.74 4.96
N ILE A 348 -8.25 -8.59 5.85
CA ILE A 348 -8.80 -9.94 5.98
C ILE A 348 -10.18 -9.83 6.60
N ILE A 349 -11.21 -10.31 5.88
CA ILE A 349 -12.57 -10.43 6.39
C ILE A 349 -12.65 -11.68 7.25
N ARG A 350 -12.21 -12.82 6.69
CA ARG A 350 -12.23 -14.12 7.37
C ARG A 350 -11.30 -15.14 6.69
N ILE A 351 -10.98 -16.19 7.42
CA ILE A 351 -10.51 -17.45 6.86
C ILE A 351 -11.75 -18.34 6.74
N ASN A 352 -12.03 -18.81 5.54
CA ASN A 352 -13.20 -19.64 5.22
C ASN A 352 -13.06 -21.07 5.79
N GLY A 353 -14.15 -21.80 5.90
CA GLY A 353 -14.15 -23.16 6.42
C GLY A 353 -13.35 -24.17 5.61
N ASP A 354 -13.01 -23.86 4.34
CA ASP A 354 -12.13 -24.65 3.47
C ASP A 354 -10.66 -24.21 3.54
N GLY A 355 -10.33 -23.25 4.42
CA GLY A 355 -8.99 -22.71 4.59
C GLY A 355 -8.59 -21.59 3.62
N THR A 356 -9.41 -21.22 2.65
CA THR A 356 -9.16 -20.06 1.79
C THR A 356 -9.33 -18.76 2.59
N MET A 357 -8.56 -17.71 2.26
CA MET A 357 -8.60 -16.44 3.00
C MET A 357 -9.33 -15.38 2.20
N ARG A 358 -10.40 -14.84 2.76
CA ARG A 358 -11.25 -13.83 2.15
C ARG A 358 -10.80 -12.42 2.51
N LEU A 359 -10.54 -11.63 1.47
CA LEU A 359 -9.94 -10.31 1.56
C LEU A 359 -10.85 -9.25 0.94
N ILE A 360 -10.86 -8.05 1.52
CA ILE A 360 -11.48 -6.84 0.93
C ILE A 360 -10.41 -5.81 0.62
N TYR A 361 -10.49 -5.19 -0.55
CA TYR A 361 -9.57 -4.17 -1.02
C TYR A 361 -9.51 -2.97 -0.07
N ASP A 362 -8.29 -2.52 0.24
CA ASP A 362 -8.01 -1.43 1.17
C ASP A 362 -7.19 -0.28 0.57
N GLY A 363 -6.77 -0.41 -0.69
CA GLY A 363 -6.03 0.61 -1.41
C GLY A 363 -4.66 0.16 -1.91
N THR A 364 -3.89 1.08 -2.46
CA THR A 364 -2.47 0.87 -2.78
C THR A 364 -1.60 0.93 -1.53
N THR A 365 -2.06 1.66 -0.51
CA THR A 365 -1.47 1.73 0.84
C THR A 365 -2.53 1.38 1.86
N CYS A 366 -2.11 0.74 2.96
CA CYS A 366 -3.00 0.44 4.08
C CYS A 366 -3.43 1.73 4.79
N HIS A 367 -4.66 1.76 5.31
CA HIS A 367 -5.15 2.87 6.12
C HIS A 367 -5.51 2.43 7.54
N ASN A 368 -5.48 3.39 8.47
CA ASN A 368 -5.85 3.13 9.86
C ASN A 368 -7.37 2.96 10.01
N ASN A 369 -7.79 2.22 11.06
CA ASN A 369 -9.19 2.21 11.46
C ASN A 369 -9.64 3.64 11.80
N GLY A 370 -10.85 4.03 11.33
CA GLY A 370 -11.40 5.36 11.54
C GLY A 370 -10.88 6.44 10.57
N GLU A 371 -9.95 6.12 9.71
CA GLU A 371 -9.43 7.04 8.69
C GLU A 371 -10.42 7.17 7.51
N VAL A 372 -10.61 8.41 7.03
CA VAL A 372 -11.38 8.70 5.82
C VAL A 372 -10.45 8.67 4.62
N THR A 373 -10.70 7.77 3.69
CA THR A 373 -9.87 7.62 2.48
C THR A 373 -10.69 7.22 1.27
N THR A 374 -10.32 7.73 0.10
CA THR A 374 -10.85 7.27 -1.20
C THR A 374 -10.03 6.12 -1.78
N ASN A 375 -8.81 5.88 -1.28
CA ASN A 375 -7.88 4.88 -1.82
C ASN A 375 -8.43 3.45 -1.72
N SER A 376 -9.31 3.17 -0.76
CA SER A 376 -9.97 1.86 -0.58
C SER A 376 -11.15 1.61 -1.54
N ILE A 377 -11.45 2.53 -2.45
CA ILE A 377 -12.42 2.37 -3.53
C ILE A 377 -11.66 2.09 -4.82
N ALA A 378 -11.70 0.85 -5.29
CA ALA A 378 -11.02 0.43 -6.52
C ALA A 378 -11.81 0.79 -7.78
N VAL A 379 -13.14 0.75 -7.70
CA VAL A 379 -14.06 1.16 -8.78
C VAL A 379 -15.01 2.20 -8.21
N ALA A 380 -14.96 3.42 -8.73
CA ALA A 380 -15.75 4.56 -8.27
C ALA A 380 -16.91 4.90 -9.23
N ASN A 381 -17.92 5.58 -8.72
CA ASN A 381 -19.03 6.11 -9.50
C ASN A 381 -19.75 5.06 -10.36
N THR A 382 -20.07 3.93 -9.76
CA THR A 382 -20.73 2.81 -10.44
C THR A 382 -22.08 2.54 -9.82
N ALA A 383 -23.13 2.47 -10.66
CA ALA A 383 -24.41 1.91 -10.26
C ALA A 383 -24.27 0.39 -10.01
N TYR A 384 -25.01 -0.16 -9.06
CA TYR A 384 -25.10 -1.62 -8.94
C TYR A 384 -25.78 -2.21 -10.19
N ASN A 385 -26.90 -1.58 -10.59
CA ASN A 385 -27.56 -1.82 -11.88
C ASN A 385 -28.09 -0.49 -12.42
N THR A 386 -28.03 -0.25 -13.73
CA THR A 386 -28.58 0.97 -14.34
C THR A 386 -30.09 1.04 -14.26
N ASN A 387 -30.77 -0.10 -14.25
CA ASN A 387 -32.21 -0.19 -14.12
C ASN A 387 -32.59 -0.50 -12.67
N TYR A 388 -33.63 0.14 -12.16
CA TYR A 388 -34.07 0.05 -10.77
C TYR A 388 -35.56 -0.35 -10.61
N ASN A 389 -36.32 -0.32 -11.71
CA ASN A 389 -37.78 -0.43 -11.72
C ASN A 389 -38.32 -1.88 -11.77
N ARG A 390 -37.49 -2.85 -11.41
CA ARG A 390 -37.86 -4.27 -11.27
C ARG A 390 -37.10 -4.89 -10.11
N SER A 391 -37.73 -5.80 -9.40
CA SER A 391 -37.15 -6.40 -8.21
C SER A 391 -35.98 -7.34 -8.49
N GLU A 392 -35.87 -7.91 -9.69
CA GLU A 392 -34.74 -8.75 -10.10
C GLU A 392 -33.42 -8.00 -10.26
N TYR A 393 -33.42 -6.67 -10.40
CA TYR A 393 -32.23 -5.86 -10.59
C TYR A 393 -31.29 -5.77 -9.36
N VAL A 394 -31.67 -6.39 -8.24
CA VAL A 394 -30.74 -6.67 -7.13
C VAL A 394 -29.78 -7.82 -7.42
N GLY A 395 -30.00 -8.54 -8.53
CA GLY A 395 -29.21 -9.72 -8.87
C GLY A 395 -27.78 -9.38 -9.30
N TRP A 396 -26.79 -10.15 -8.85
CA TRP A 396 -25.43 -10.12 -9.40
C TRP A 396 -25.44 -10.48 -10.90
N THR A 397 -26.26 -11.48 -11.25
CA THR A 397 -26.85 -11.64 -12.58
C THR A 397 -28.37 -11.71 -12.43
N TYR A 398 -29.11 -11.26 -13.44
CA TYR A 398 -30.58 -11.27 -13.42
C TYR A 398 -31.17 -11.78 -14.73
N THR A 399 -32.40 -12.25 -14.67
CA THR A 399 -33.24 -12.55 -15.84
C THR A 399 -34.57 -11.84 -15.63
N GLU A 400 -35.00 -11.03 -16.59
CA GLU A 400 -36.23 -10.27 -16.45
C GLU A 400 -37.44 -11.20 -16.21
N GLY A 401 -38.27 -10.82 -15.26
CA GLY A 401 -39.43 -11.58 -14.84
C GLY A 401 -39.17 -12.78 -13.94
N LEU A 402 -37.92 -13.06 -13.59
CA LEU A 402 -37.54 -14.16 -12.70
C LEU A 402 -36.83 -13.65 -11.44
N GLN A 403 -37.17 -14.22 -10.29
CA GLN A 403 -36.47 -13.93 -9.03
C GLN A 403 -34.98 -14.27 -9.11
N ARG A 404 -34.65 -15.32 -9.84
CA ARG A 404 -33.28 -15.82 -10.07
C ARG A 404 -33.13 -16.29 -11.52
N PRO A 405 -31.96 -16.20 -12.14
CA PRO A 405 -31.62 -17.01 -13.30
C PRO A 405 -31.73 -18.51 -12.97
N ASN A 406 -31.82 -19.35 -13.99
CA ASN A 406 -31.88 -20.80 -13.79
C ASN A 406 -30.58 -21.38 -13.23
N SER A 407 -29.46 -20.69 -13.43
CA SER A 407 -28.16 -21.00 -12.81
C SER A 407 -27.37 -19.72 -12.52
N THR A 408 -26.35 -19.81 -11.67
CA THR A 408 -25.45 -18.66 -11.35
C THR A 408 -24.50 -18.30 -12.49
N THR A 409 -24.43 -19.13 -13.53
CA THR A 409 -23.63 -18.86 -14.76
C THR A 409 -24.46 -18.21 -15.86
N GLU A 410 -25.76 -18.07 -15.67
CA GLU A 410 -26.71 -17.49 -16.64
C GLU A 410 -27.19 -16.10 -16.20
N GLY A 411 -27.96 -15.46 -17.09
CA GLY A 411 -28.57 -14.16 -16.85
C GLY A 411 -27.72 -12.99 -17.31
N THR A 412 -28.34 -11.82 -17.32
CA THR A 412 -27.67 -10.55 -17.63
C THR A 412 -26.83 -10.10 -16.45
N PRO A 413 -25.55 -9.82 -16.63
CA PRO A 413 -24.71 -9.32 -15.52
C PRO A 413 -25.16 -7.91 -15.11
N SER A 414 -25.11 -7.63 -13.79
CA SER A 414 -25.25 -6.28 -13.25
C SER A 414 -24.06 -5.39 -13.67
N ASN A 415 -24.24 -4.07 -13.63
CA ASN A 415 -23.13 -3.14 -13.87
C ASN A 415 -22.00 -3.34 -12.87
N ALA A 416 -22.35 -3.59 -11.60
CA ALA A 416 -21.36 -3.87 -10.57
C ALA A 416 -20.50 -5.07 -10.94
N LYS A 417 -21.11 -6.18 -11.42
CA LYS A 417 -20.38 -7.36 -11.88
C LYS A 417 -19.42 -7.02 -13.02
N ILE A 418 -19.93 -6.35 -14.07
CA ILE A 418 -19.13 -6.00 -15.25
C ILE A 418 -17.89 -5.17 -14.82
N LYS A 419 -18.11 -4.10 -14.08
CA LYS A 419 -17.04 -3.16 -13.69
C LYS A 419 -16.03 -3.80 -12.76
N LEU A 420 -16.47 -4.68 -11.87
CA LEU A 420 -15.57 -5.35 -10.95
C LEU A 420 -14.71 -6.41 -11.65
N GLU A 421 -15.27 -7.14 -12.61
CA GLU A 421 -14.53 -8.11 -13.43
C GLU A 421 -13.55 -7.40 -14.39
N GLU A 422 -13.92 -6.25 -14.96
CA GLU A 422 -13.00 -5.40 -15.74
C GLU A 422 -11.79 -4.99 -14.88
N TRP A 423 -12.03 -4.51 -13.66
CA TRP A 423 -10.96 -4.15 -12.73
C TRP A 423 -10.06 -5.35 -12.38
N TYR A 424 -10.66 -6.50 -12.06
CA TYR A 424 -9.92 -7.73 -11.74
C TYR A 424 -9.02 -8.17 -12.90
N ASN A 425 -9.56 -8.18 -14.13
CA ASN A 425 -8.82 -8.60 -15.32
C ASN A 425 -7.63 -7.68 -15.61
N THR A 426 -7.76 -6.41 -15.30
CA THR A 426 -6.67 -5.43 -15.50
C THR A 426 -5.60 -5.52 -14.42
N ASN A 427 -5.98 -5.73 -13.16
CA ASN A 427 -5.11 -5.50 -12.03
C ASN A 427 -4.60 -6.79 -11.34
N LEU A 428 -5.37 -7.88 -11.39
CA LEU A 428 -5.07 -9.11 -10.63
C LEU A 428 -5.00 -10.38 -11.48
N LYS A 429 -5.32 -10.32 -12.77
CA LYS A 429 -5.31 -11.51 -13.65
C LYS A 429 -3.97 -12.22 -13.69
N SER A 430 -2.86 -11.48 -13.62
CA SER A 430 -1.50 -12.04 -13.55
C SER A 430 -1.24 -12.86 -12.28
N GLN A 431 -2.02 -12.65 -11.22
CA GLN A 431 -1.92 -13.34 -9.93
C GLN A 431 -2.99 -14.43 -9.75
N GLU A 432 -3.74 -14.79 -10.81
CA GLU A 432 -4.91 -15.67 -10.74
C GLU A 432 -4.62 -17.05 -10.13
N THR A 433 -3.39 -17.57 -10.28
CA THR A 433 -2.97 -18.85 -9.70
C THR A 433 -2.96 -18.85 -8.17
N LYS A 434 -2.83 -17.67 -7.54
CA LYS A 434 -2.88 -17.49 -6.08
C LYS A 434 -4.30 -17.22 -5.57
N ILE A 435 -5.26 -16.94 -6.47
CA ILE A 435 -6.64 -16.56 -6.15
C ILE A 435 -7.58 -17.76 -6.37
N ALA A 436 -8.28 -18.14 -5.31
CA ALA A 436 -9.29 -19.19 -5.36
C ALA A 436 -10.60 -18.70 -6.02
N ASP A 437 -11.38 -19.62 -6.56
CA ASP A 437 -12.78 -19.38 -6.90
C ASP A 437 -13.59 -19.35 -5.59
N GLY A 438 -13.85 -18.13 -5.11
CA GLY A 438 -14.56 -17.92 -3.84
C GLY A 438 -16.07 -18.02 -3.98
N LYS A 439 -16.75 -18.39 -2.91
CA LYS A 439 -18.21 -18.40 -2.84
C LYS A 439 -18.73 -17.04 -2.40
N TYR A 440 -19.67 -16.50 -3.17
CA TYR A 440 -20.29 -15.19 -2.94
C TYR A 440 -21.79 -15.31 -2.94
N CYS A 441 -22.43 -14.79 -1.89
CA CYS A 441 -23.87 -14.88 -1.67
C CYS A 441 -24.60 -13.63 -2.15
N ASN A 442 -25.51 -13.79 -3.10
CA ASN A 442 -26.49 -12.77 -3.50
C ASN A 442 -27.89 -13.24 -3.07
N ASP A 443 -28.13 -13.38 -1.75
CA ASP A 443 -29.33 -13.96 -1.15
C ASP A 443 -30.62 -13.23 -1.56
N ARG A 444 -31.34 -13.79 -2.53
CA ARG A 444 -32.62 -13.29 -3.06
C ARG A 444 -33.83 -13.97 -2.46
N ASN A 445 -33.67 -14.72 -1.34
CA ASN A 445 -34.81 -15.22 -0.60
C ASN A 445 -35.68 -14.05 -0.11
N VAL A 446 -36.95 -14.18 -0.23
CA VAL A 446 -37.93 -13.20 0.28
C VAL A 446 -38.18 -13.47 1.76
N GLN A 447 -38.32 -12.42 2.55
CA GLN A 447 -38.65 -12.51 3.94
C GLN A 447 -40.01 -13.23 4.12
N LEU A 448 -40.11 -14.08 5.14
CA LEU A 448 -41.35 -14.80 5.45
C LEU A 448 -42.53 -13.81 5.58
N GLY A 449 -43.65 -14.15 4.93
CA GLY A 449 -44.83 -13.31 4.87
C GLY A 449 -44.95 -12.44 3.64
N TYR A 450 -43.90 -12.37 2.79
CA TYR A 450 -43.95 -11.68 1.53
C TYR A 450 -43.86 -12.66 0.34
N THR A 451 -44.33 -12.21 -0.81
CA THR A 451 -44.22 -12.96 -2.07
C THR A 451 -43.47 -12.13 -3.11
N TRP A 452 -42.53 -12.76 -3.79
CA TRP A 452 -41.81 -12.12 -4.85
C TRP A 452 -42.65 -11.92 -6.11
N ALA A 453 -42.47 -10.78 -6.76
CA ALA A 453 -42.90 -10.52 -8.12
C ALA A 453 -41.91 -9.56 -8.77
N SER A 454 -41.84 -9.51 -10.11
CA SER A 454 -40.91 -8.62 -10.85
C SER A 454 -41.26 -7.14 -10.64
N GLN A 455 -42.55 -6.80 -10.65
CA GLN A 455 -43.08 -5.45 -10.41
C GLN A 455 -44.25 -5.48 -9.45
N PRO A 456 -44.03 -5.80 -8.16
CA PRO A 456 -45.11 -5.86 -7.19
C PRO A 456 -45.69 -4.46 -6.91
N THR A 457 -46.97 -4.43 -6.57
CA THR A 457 -47.72 -3.20 -6.23
C THR A 457 -47.59 -2.81 -4.76
N SER A 458 -46.86 -3.57 -3.99
CA SER A 458 -46.57 -3.29 -2.58
C SER A 458 -45.13 -3.58 -2.23
N THR A 459 -44.60 -2.87 -1.24
CA THR A 459 -43.25 -3.08 -0.71
C THR A 459 -43.11 -4.51 -0.19
N PHE A 460 -41.98 -5.15 -0.49
CA PHE A 460 -41.57 -6.41 0.12
C PHE A 460 -40.07 -6.37 0.47
N TYR A 461 -39.69 -7.25 1.38
CA TYR A 461 -38.33 -7.34 1.90
C TYR A 461 -37.65 -8.64 1.50
N TYR A 462 -36.35 -8.58 1.15
CA TYR A 462 -35.52 -9.78 1.08
C TYR A 462 -35.17 -10.27 2.49
N ALA A 463 -34.86 -11.55 2.64
CA ALA A 463 -34.65 -12.18 3.94
C ALA A 463 -33.52 -11.54 4.76
N GLY A 464 -32.48 -11.00 4.09
CA GLY A 464 -31.41 -10.26 4.72
C GLY A 464 -31.88 -9.07 5.54
N ASN A 465 -32.96 -8.38 5.12
CA ASN A 465 -33.47 -7.21 5.84
C ASN A 465 -33.88 -7.55 7.27
N LYS A 466 -34.76 -8.56 7.46
CA LYS A 466 -35.20 -8.99 8.79
C LYS A 466 -34.04 -9.61 9.57
N ARG A 467 -33.26 -10.48 8.93
CA ARG A 467 -32.16 -11.21 9.57
C ARG A 467 -31.16 -10.26 10.22
N LEU A 468 -30.78 -9.17 9.53
CA LEU A 468 -29.75 -8.24 9.99
C LEU A 468 -30.31 -7.10 10.85
N TRP A 469 -31.48 -6.55 10.51
CA TRP A 469 -32.00 -5.36 11.19
C TRP A 469 -33.00 -5.63 12.32
N THR A 470 -33.51 -6.87 12.43
CA THR A 470 -34.50 -7.24 13.45
C THR A 470 -34.03 -8.41 14.31
N ASP A 471 -33.55 -9.47 13.65
CA ASP A 471 -33.16 -10.70 14.34
C ASP A 471 -31.70 -10.66 14.81
N TYR A 472 -30.87 -9.76 14.26
CA TYR A 472 -29.43 -9.63 14.56
C TYR A 472 -28.70 -10.98 14.46
N ALA A 473 -28.95 -11.69 13.39
CA ALA A 473 -28.50 -13.07 13.20
C ALA A 473 -27.81 -13.27 11.84
N PRO A 474 -26.64 -12.62 11.61
CA PRO A 474 -25.90 -12.79 10.36
C PRO A 474 -25.52 -14.25 10.15
N THR A 475 -25.40 -14.65 8.87
CA THR A 475 -25.11 -16.04 8.51
C THR A 475 -24.09 -16.14 7.39
N LEU A 476 -23.31 -17.23 7.39
CA LEU A 476 -22.46 -17.65 6.27
C LEU A 476 -23.13 -18.75 5.43
N SER A 477 -24.44 -18.93 5.55
CA SER A 477 -25.23 -19.86 4.72
C SER A 477 -25.89 -19.11 3.56
N CYS A 478 -25.99 -19.75 2.41
CA CYS A 478 -26.58 -19.20 1.21
C CYS A 478 -27.32 -20.29 0.41
N ALA A 479 -28.43 -19.93 -0.24
CA ALA A 479 -29.09 -20.84 -1.15
C ALA A 479 -28.22 -21.16 -2.37
N ALA A 480 -28.24 -22.39 -2.86
CA ALA A 480 -27.39 -22.83 -3.96
C ALA A 480 -27.50 -21.94 -5.21
N LEU A 481 -28.72 -21.55 -5.60
CA LEU A 481 -28.95 -20.66 -6.76
C LEU A 481 -28.58 -19.17 -6.52
N ASP A 482 -28.22 -18.80 -5.31
CA ASP A 482 -27.71 -17.47 -4.93
C ASP A 482 -26.22 -17.49 -4.58
N THR A 483 -25.56 -18.66 -4.62
CA THR A 483 -24.15 -18.84 -4.34
C THR A 483 -23.35 -18.86 -5.64
N TYR A 484 -22.64 -17.80 -5.92
CA TYR A 484 -21.77 -17.65 -7.09
C TYR A 484 -20.36 -18.14 -6.78
N SER A 485 -19.71 -18.80 -7.75
CA SER A 485 -18.28 -19.14 -7.69
C SER A 485 -17.52 -18.14 -8.56
N LEU A 486 -16.73 -17.23 -7.95
CA LEU A 486 -16.13 -16.09 -8.64
C LEU A 486 -14.69 -15.85 -8.16
N LYS A 487 -13.85 -15.31 -9.03
CA LYS A 487 -12.51 -14.78 -8.66
C LYS A 487 -12.62 -13.47 -7.88
N VAL A 488 -13.61 -12.65 -8.18
CA VAL A 488 -13.85 -11.35 -7.53
C VAL A 488 -15.35 -11.12 -7.36
N GLY A 489 -15.74 -10.55 -6.22
CA GLY A 489 -17.10 -10.13 -5.92
C GLY A 489 -17.12 -8.97 -4.94
N LEU A 490 -18.26 -8.73 -4.29
CA LEU A 490 -18.43 -7.74 -3.24
C LEU A 490 -18.61 -8.42 -1.88
N ILE A 491 -18.41 -7.66 -0.82
CA ILE A 491 -18.75 -8.07 0.55
C ILE A 491 -20.26 -8.25 0.68
N THR A 492 -20.70 -9.19 1.50
CA THR A 492 -22.12 -9.33 1.82
C THR A 492 -22.52 -8.45 3.01
N ALA A 493 -23.79 -8.12 3.16
CA ALA A 493 -24.30 -7.40 4.32
C ALA A 493 -24.11 -8.21 5.63
N ASP A 494 -24.22 -9.53 5.55
CA ASP A 494 -23.93 -10.44 6.68
C ASP A 494 -22.46 -10.32 7.12
N GLU A 495 -21.51 -10.27 6.17
CA GLU A 495 -20.08 -10.07 6.49
C GLU A 495 -19.80 -8.71 7.10
N VAL A 496 -20.53 -7.66 6.70
CA VAL A 496 -20.44 -6.33 7.33
C VAL A 496 -20.90 -6.40 8.78
N GLU A 497 -21.96 -7.12 9.10
CA GLU A 497 -22.45 -7.28 10.46
C GLU A 497 -21.51 -8.17 11.31
N PHE A 498 -20.96 -9.23 10.74
CA PHE A 498 -19.88 -9.99 11.37
C PHE A 498 -18.70 -9.11 11.72
N ALA A 499 -18.32 -8.19 10.84
CA ALA A 499 -17.23 -7.24 11.05
C ALA A 499 -17.53 -6.14 12.08
N GLY A 500 -18.79 -6.01 12.55
CA GLY A 500 -19.19 -5.03 13.57
C GLY A 500 -19.92 -3.81 13.04
N GLY A 501 -20.24 -3.77 11.74
CA GLY A 501 -21.16 -2.79 11.16
C GLY A 501 -22.61 -3.19 11.43
N LYS A 502 -23.52 -2.23 11.41
CA LYS A 502 -24.94 -2.42 11.68
C LYS A 502 -25.76 -1.30 11.03
N ASN A 503 -27.10 -1.36 11.17
CA ASN A 503 -28.03 -0.27 10.85
C ASN A 503 -27.88 0.92 11.82
N GLU A 504 -26.62 1.29 12.11
CA GLU A 504 -26.19 2.40 12.97
C GLU A 504 -24.82 2.91 12.49
N ASN A 505 -24.48 4.17 12.80
CA ASN A 505 -23.18 4.72 12.47
C ASN A 505 -22.08 4.04 13.27
N ASN A 506 -21.06 3.55 12.57
CA ASN A 506 -19.84 3.03 13.18
C ASN A 506 -18.64 3.48 12.37
N THR A 507 -17.87 4.43 12.89
CA THR A 507 -16.66 4.96 12.24
C THR A 507 -15.38 4.31 12.75
N SER A 508 -15.47 3.31 13.62
CA SER A 508 -14.31 2.71 14.30
C SER A 508 -13.91 1.35 13.75
N TYR A 509 -14.83 0.59 13.12
CA TYR A 509 -14.52 -0.75 12.65
C TYR A 509 -13.70 -0.77 11.35
N TYR A 510 -12.98 -1.84 11.10
CA TYR A 510 -12.00 -1.94 10.03
C TYR A 510 -12.57 -1.83 8.60
N LEU A 511 -13.86 -1.98 8.40
CA LEU A 511 -14.51 -1.78 7.09
C LEU A 511 -14.87 -0.32 6.81
N TYR A 512 -14.85 0.55 7.83
CA TYR A 512 -15.08 1.98 7.66
C TYR A 512 -13.93 2.63 6.86
N ASN A 513 -14.29 3.51 5.92
CA ASN A 513 -13.36 4.28 5.11
C ASN A 513 -13.87 5.69 4.76
N GLY A 514 -15.03 6.09 5.32
CA GLY A 514 -15.65 7.38 5.03
C GLY A 514 -16.31 7.50 3.65
N GLN A 515 -16.42 6.39 2.89
CA GLN A 515 -17.02 6.37 1.55
C GLN A 515 -18.29 5.50 1.52
N ASN A 516 -19.17 5.81 0.55
CA ASN A 516 -20.29 4.94 0.24
C ASN A 516 -19.87 3.84 -0.72
N TYR A 517 -20.14 2.57 -0.42
CA TYR A 517 -19.82 1.46 -1.30
C TYR A 517 -20.87 0.34 -1.24
N TRP A 518 -21.05 -0.33 -2.39
CA TRP A 518 -22.00 -1.42 -2.54
C TRP A 518 -21.60 -2.69 -1.80
N THR A 519 -22.61 -3.40 -1.28
CA THR A 519 -22.51 -4.83 -0.91
C THR A 519 -23.12 -5.69 -2.01
N MET A 520 -23.07 -7.01 -1.85
CA MET A 520 -23.70 -7.97 -2.78
C MET A 520 -25.13 -8.35 -2.38
N SER A 521 -25.64 -7.86 -1.26
CA SER A 521 -26.86 -8.38 -0.62
C SER A 521 -28.10 -7.56 -0.97
N PRO A 522 -29.15 -8.17 -1.55
CA PRO A 522 -30.46 -7.55 -1.72
C PRO A 522 -31.09 -7.08 -0.40
N CYS A 523 -31.75 -5.92 -0.41
CA CYS A 523 -32.38 -5.35 0.78
C CYS A 523 -33.91 -5.38 0.72
N TYR A 524 -34.53 -4.64 -0.19
CA TYR A 524 -35.98 -4.64 -0.38
C TYR A 524 -36.40 -4.03 -1.73
N TRP A 525 -37.65 -4.29 -2.09
CA TRP A 525 -38.39 -3.57 -3.12
C TRP A 525 -39.28 -2.53 -2.45
N PHE A 526 -39.16 -1.27 -2.86
CA PHE A 526 -39.97 -0.18 -2.33
C PHE A 526 -41.06 0.23 -3.33
N VAL A 527 -42.26 0.54 -2.83
CA VAL A 527 -43.36 1.11 -3.60
C VAL A 527 -43.99 2.23 -2.78
N ASP A 528 -44.17 3.37 -3.40
CA ASP A 528 -45.02 4.45 -2.95
C ASP A 528 -46.09 4.77 -4.02
N THR A 529 -46.84 5.88 -3.85
CA THR A 529 -47.97 6.23 -4.72
C THR A 529 -47.58 6.52 -6.18
N SER A 530 -46.33 6.80 -6.49
CA SER A 530 -45.87 7.26 -7.81
C SER A 530 -44.61 6.59 -8.30
N LEU A 531 -43.81 6.01 -7.42
CA LEU A 531 -42.50 5.47 -7.71
C LEU A 531 -42.31 4.08 -7.10
N SER A 532 -41.52 3.26 -7.76
CA SER A 532 -41.06 1.99 -7.24
C SER A 532 -39.63 1.71 -7.65
N TRP A 533 -38.85 1.15 -6.74
CA TRP A 533 -37.45 0.82 -6.99
C TRP A 533 -36.95 -0.30 -6.12
N THR A 534 -35.86 -0.90 -6.54
CA THR A 534 -35.21 -1.99 -5.82
C THR A 534 -33.89 -1.54 -5.18
N ASN A 535 -33.58 -2.09 -4.01
CA ASN A 535 -32.42 -1.72 -3.18
C ASN A 535 -31.52 -2.91 -2.87
N VAL A 536 -30.24 -2.64 -2.89
CA VAL A 536 -29.17 -3.50 -2.37
C VAL A 536 -28.58 -2.82 -1.13
N PHE A 537 -28.16 -3.60 -0.14
CA PHE A 537 -27.43 -3.06 0.99
C PHE A 537 -26.13 -2.39 0.55
N LEU A 538 -25.76 -1.34 1.24
CA LEU A 538 -24.51 -0.62 1.07
C LEU A 538 -23.91 -0.27 2.44
N VAL A 539 -22.64 0.04 2.49
CA VAL A 539 -22.04 0.73 3.64
C VAL A 539 -21.94 2.20 3.26
N ASN A 540 -22.50 3.09 4.11
CA ASN A 540 -22.46 4.51 3.84
C ASN A 540 -21.21 5.17 4.43
N SER A 541 -21.02 6.47 4.14
CA SER A 541 -19.88 7.27 4.60
C SER A 541 -19.76 7.43 6.12
N ASN A 542 -20.74 6.98 6.90
CA ASN A 542 -20.68 6.92 8.36
C ASN A 542 -20.44 5.50 8.89
N GLY A 543 -20.12 4.56 8.01
CA GLY A 543 -19.91 3.16 8.38
C GLY A 543 -21.19 2.37 8.70
N HIS A 544 -22.34 2.92 8.37
CA HIS A 544 -23.65 2.35 8.62
C HIS A 544 -24.02 1.36 7.49
N LEU A 545 -24.45 0.17 7.85
CA LEU A 545 -25.06 -0.79 6.92
C LEU A 545 -26.46 -0.29 6.52
N TYR A 546 -26.53 0.32 5.36
CA TYR A 546 -27.69 1.07 4.88
C TYR A 546 -28.36 0.40 3.68
N GLY A 547 -29.66 0.62 3.44
CA GLY A 547 -30.40 -0.05 2.37
C GLY A 547 -31.41 0.81 1.62
N SER A 548 -31.45 2.14 1.84
CA SER A 548 -32.53 2.99 1.30
C SER A 548 -32.21 3.69 -0.01
N TRP A 549 -31.11 3.36 -0.67
CA TRP A 549 -30.78 3.88 -1.99
C TRP A 549 -31.00 2.81 -3.07
N ASP A 550 -31.61 3.23 -4.19
CA ASP A 550 -31.87 2.31 -5.28
C ASP A 550 -30.56 1.92 -6.01
N VAL A 551 -30.62 0.80 -6.70
CA VAL A 551 -29.47 0.19 -7.39
C VAL A 551 -28.87 1.04 -8.50
N SER A 552 -29.54 2.11 -8.97
CA SER A 552 -29.05 3.00 -10.05
C SER A 552 -28.18 4.16 -9.53
N ILE A 553 -28.14 4.37 -8.22
CA ILE A 553 -27.24 5.35 -7.60
C ILE A 553 -25.79 4.94 -7.82
N THR A 554 -24.91 5.92 -8.07
CA THR A 554 -23.50 5.67 -8.30
C THR A 554 -22.70 5.74 -7.02
N LEU A 555 -22.13 4.60 -6.61
CA LEU A 555 -21.31 4.46 -5.40
C LEU A 555 -19.96 3.81 -5.74
N GLY A 556 -19.07 3.76 -4.75
CA GLY A 556 -17.82 3.03 -4.85
C GLY A 556 -18.01 1.51 -4.77
N MET A 557 -17.01 0.78 -5.23
CA MET A 557 -16.91 -0.67 -5.00
C MET A 557 -15.53 -1.02 -4.43
N ARG A 558 -15.54 -1.91 -3.44
CA ARG A 558 -14.36 -2.52 -2.83
C ARG A 558 -14.31 -3.98 -3.27
N PRO A 559 -13.38 -4.37 -4.15
CA PRO A 559 -13.24 -5.77 -4.56
C PRO A 559 -13.03 -6.71 -3.37
N VAL A 560 -13.65 -7.87 -3.43
CA VAL A 560 -13.41 -8.98 -2.50
C VAL A 560 -12.87 -10.15 -3.29
N ILE A 561 -11.75 -10.75 -2.84
CA ILE A 561 -11.12 -11.94 -3.42
C ILE A 561 -10.92 -13.01 -2.35
N ASN A 562 -10.54 -14.21 -2.76
CA ASN A 562 -10.13 -15.26 -1.83
C ASN A 562 -8.75 -15.79 -2.26
N LEU A 563 -7.79 -15.84 -1.34
CA LEU A 563 -6.52 -16.51 -1.57
C LEU A 563 -6.66 -18.02 -1.38
N ASN A 564 -5.89 -18.80 -2.13
CA ASN A 564 -5.84 -20.25 -1.98
C ASN A 564 -5.34 -20.65 -0.57
N ALA A 565 -5.87 -21.72 -0.03
CA ALA A 565 -5.56 -22.21 1.32
C ALA A 565 -4.08 -22.58 1.53
N ASN A 566 -3.38 -22.96 0.45
CA ASN A 566 -1.99 -23.35 0.47
C ASN A 566 -0.99 -22.20 0.25
N ILE A 567 -1.46 -20.95 0.32
CA ILE A 567 -0.61 -19.77 0.23
C ILE A 567 0.23 -19.65 1.48
N ASN A 568 1.52 -19.41 1.29
CA ASN A 568 2.44 -19.04 2.35
C ASN A 568 2.41 -17.53 2.59
N LEU A 569 2.36 -17.16 3.84
CA LEU A 569 2.32 -15.79 4.32
C LEU A 569 3.50 -15.52 5.26
N SER A 570 4.07 -14.34 5.16
CA SER A 570 4.98 -13.77 6.16
C SER A 570 4.31 -12.59 6.86
N GLY A 571 4.92 -12.07 7.91
CA GLY A 571 4.40 -10.96 8.70
C GLY A 571 3.38 -11.39 9.75
N ASN A 572 2.89 -10.41 10.52
CA ASN A 572 2.03 -10.64 11.69
C ASN A 572 0.62 -10.05 11.52
N GLY A 573 0.30 -9.55 10.33
CA GLY A 573 -1.00 -8.99 10.00
C GLY A 573 -1.29 -7.62 10.60
N THR A 574 -0.30 -6.96 11.23
CA THR A 574 -0.45 -5.58 11.71
C THR A 574 -0.23 -4.59 10.57
N MET A 575 -0.63 -3.34 10.74
CA MET A 575 -0.42 -2.32 9.73
C MET A 575 1.07 -2.06 9.43
N SER A 576 1.93 -2.13 10.47
CA SER A 576 3.38 -1.95 10.34
C SER A 576 4.10 -3.20 9.82
N ASP A 577 3.48 -4.38 9.96
CA ASP A 577 3.99 -5.67 9.52
C ASP A 577 2.82 -6.52 8.96
N PRO A 578 2.24 -6.12 7.81
CA PRO A 578 1.12 -6.83 7.19
C PRO A 578 1.52 -8.25 6.78
N TYR A 579 0.56 -9.16 6.73
CA TYR A 579 0.82 -10.41 6.02
C TYR A 579 1.20 -10.12 4.57
N GLU A 580 2.20 -10.79 4.06
CA GLU A 580 2.61 -10.73 2.65
C GLU A 580 2.58 -12.12 2.03
N VAL A 581 2.02 -12.21 0.82
CA VAL A 581 1.96 -13.46 0.04
C VAL A 581 3.32 -13.74 -0.57
N ILE A 582 3.89 -14.88 -0.21
CA ILE A 582 5.19 -15.35 -0.68
C ILE A 582 5.07 -16.15 -1.98
#